data_dd09a892c239c726c1d9ca02905ad862
#
_entry.id   dd09a892c239c726c1d9ca02905ad862
#
_cell.length_a   1.000
_cell.length_b   1.000
_cell.length_c   1.000
_cell.angle_alpha   90.00
_cell.angle_beta   90.00
_cell.angle_gamma   90.00
#
_symmetry.space_group_name_H-M   'P 1'
#
loop_
_entity.id
_entity.type
_entity.pdbx_description
1 polymer ?
#
loop_
_entity_poly.entity_id
_entity_poly.type
_entity_poly.pdbx_seq_one_letter_code
_entity_poly.pdbx_strand_id
1 'polypeptide(L)'
;SLEKNYRFASNENMLQLDKIIRQNAITPFDNPNSLKSKVEFNIYDNQEEEALQVVIKSQKILQNDSFAKVAILAKQRGPNIEHIIKTFNHNKIPFFYGLFTDEDSEYITFNRKCLYEFIELLKSNSKITKKIGKKHIDKIREIYINNDSVLVKALLELLEIFWVQLFVDYSFLSNEDKINLIKDTFEHNGIKQYMEFLNTSIIISTVHAAKGLEWDYVILPDMEKDSFPNWYGLCGRCKNGNDCNFVMTKDIEKSFFEELSVFYVAVTRAKKQVFFTASHKQLTNRGIFEKNYSCFMKLPGIEYIQTV
;
A
#
# COMPACT_ATOMS: atom_id res chain seq x y z
N SER A 1 -10.90 25.36 9.34
CA SER A 1 -10.87 23.99 9.86
C SER A 1 -11.28 23.02 8.76
N LEU A 2 -10.48 22.00 8.47
CA LEU A 2 -10.79 20.93 7.53
C LEU A 2 -11.75 19.91 8.18
N GLU A 3 -12.95 20.37 8.55
CA GLU A 3 -13.92 19.51 9.26
C GLU A 3 -14.70 18.56 8.33
N LYS A 4 -14.75 18.86 7.02
CA LYS A 4 -15.42 17.98 6.04
C LYS A 4 -14.40 17.08 5.34
N ASN A 5 -14.48 15.80 5.60
CA ASN A 5 -13.79 14.78 4.80
C ASN A 5 -14.59 14.57 3.50
N TYR A 6 -14.21 15.26 2.45
CA TYR A 6 -14.86 15.16 1.14
C TYR A 6 -14.62 13.80 0.46
N ARG A 7 -13.56 13.08 0.84
CA ARG A 7 -13.19 11.79 0.27
C ARG A 7 -14.27 10.73 0.49
N PHE A 8 -14.86 10.70 1.69
CA PHE A 8 -15.88 9.72 2.07
C PHE A 8 -17.29 10.32 2.18
N ALA A 9 -17.54 11.46 1.53
CA ALA A 9 -18.81 12.18 1.66
C ALA A 9 -20.04 11.32 1.29
N SER A 10 -19.87 10.34 0.38
CA SER A 10 -20.92 9.41 -0.06
C SER A 10 -20.83 8.02 0.61
N ASN A 11 -19.89 7.80 1.53
CA ASN A 11 -19.66 6.51 2.17
C ASN A 11 -19.60 6.69 3.70
N GLU A 12 -20.77 6.65 4.32
CA GLU A 12 -20.92 6.88 5.77
C GLU A 12 -20.08 5.90 6.59
N ASN A 13 -19.99 4.63 6.18
CA ASN A 13 -19.24 3.64 6.93
C ASN A 13 -17.73 3.92 6.94
N MET A 14 -17.15 4.29 5.79
CA MET A 14 -15.75 4.70 5.70
C MET A 14 -15.50 6.03 6.43
N LEU A 15 -16.46 6.95 6.39
CA LEU A 15 -16.39 8.21 7.14
C LEU A 15 -16.37 7.96 8.65
N GLN A 16 -17.20 7.03 9.14
CA GLN A 16 -17.19 6.66 10.56
C GLN A 16 -15.88 5.97 10.95
N LEU A 17 -15.34 5.09 10.12
CA LEU A 17 -14.06 4.45 10.36
C LEU A 17 -12.90 5.48 10.44
N ASP A 18 -12.86 6.44 9.53
CA ASP A 18 -11.91 7.56 9.58
C ASP A 18 -12.00 8.32 10.90
N LYS A 19 -13.21 8.68 11.34
CA LYS A 19 -13.44 9.38 12.61
C LYS A 19 -13.01 8.56 13.83
N ILE A 20 -13.31 7.25 13.85
CA ILE A 20 -12.92 6.33 14.92
C ILE A 20 -11.40 6.29 15.07
N ILE A 21 -10.67 6.12 13.96
CA ILE A 21 -9.20 6.04 14.01
C ILE A 21 -8.61 7.37 14.49
N ARG A 22 -9.10 8.52 14.00
CA ARG A 22 -8.66 9.84 14.47
C ARG A 22 -8.97 10.10 15.92
N GLN A 23 -10.16 9.69 16.40
CA GLN A 23 -10.53 9.81 17.81
C GLN A 23 -9.55 9.02 18.69
N ASN A 24 -9.17 7.83 18.26
CA ASN A 24 -8.20 7.01 18.99
C ASN A 24 -6.75 7.55 18.91
N ALA A 25 -6.44 8.46 17.99
CA ALA A 25 -5.18 9.20 18.00
C ALA A 25 -5.16 10.37 19.03
N ILE A 26 -6.33 10.78 19.54
CA ILE A 26 -6.46 11.83 20.57
C ILE A 26 -6.63 11.17 21.94
N THR A 27 -7.59 10.28 22.06
CA THR A 27 -7.92 9.53 23.28
C THR A 27 -7.96 8.04 22.95
N PRO A 28 -6.84 7.31 23.12
CA PRO A 28 -6.75 5.91 22.78
C PRO A 28 -7.77 5.05 23.50
N PHE A 29 -8.43 4.18 22.77
CA PHE A 29 -9.44 3.26 23.27
C PHE A 29 -10.65 3.92 23.94
N ASP A 30 -10.96 5.15 23.53
CA ASP A 30 -12.17 5.87 23.93
C ASP A 30 -13.06 6.16 22.71
N ASN A 31 -14.36 6.18 22.91
CA ASN A 31 -15.37 6.48 21.88
C ASN A 31 -16.50 7.35 22.46
N PRO A 32 -16.18 8.60 22.89
CA PRO A 32 -17.13 9.47 23.54
C PRO A 32 -18.33 9.84 22.66
N ASN A 33 -18.16 9.77 21.33
CA ASN A 33 -19.20 10.10 20.35
C ASN A 33 -20.02 8.89 19.89
N SER A 34 -19.82 7.72 20.51
CA SER A 34 -20.51 6.46 20.15
C SER A 34 -20.48 6.15 18.64
N LEU A 35 -19.35 6.47 17.98
CA LEU A 35 -19.15 6.22 16.57
C LEU A 35 -19.16 4.70 16.29
N LYS A 36 -19.70 4.32 15.15
CA LYS A 36 -19.76 2.90 14.73
C LYS A 36 -19.42 2.76 13.26
N SER A 37 -18.54 1.82 12.95
CA SER A 37 -18.21 1.42 11.60
C SER A 37 -18.20 -0.10 11.50
N LYS A 38 -18.86 -0.64 10.47
CA LYS A 38 -18.85 -2.06 10.18
C LYS A 38 -17.80 -2.37 9.14
N VAL A 39 -16.86 -3.23 9.48
CA VAL A 39 -15.79 -3.67 8.60
C VAL A 39 -15.86 -5.17 8.36
N GLU A 40 -15.39 -5.62 7.21
CA GLU A 40 -15.20 -7.04 6.96
C GLU A 40 -13.81 -7.42 7.46
N PHE A 41 -13.77 -8.34 8.43
CA PHE A 41 -12.55 -8.87 8.99
C PHE A 41 -12.65 -10.39 9.09
N ASN A 42 -11.81 -11.09 8.34
CA ASN A 42 -11.78 -12.54 8.28
C ASN A 42 -10.47 -13.07 8.85
N ILE A 43 -10.59 -14.12 9.66
CA ILE A 43 -9.46 -14.77 10.31
C ILE A 43 -9.40 -16.22 9.80
N TYR A 44 -8.25 -16.62 9.27
CA TYR A 44 -8.01 -17.92 8.65
C TYR A 44 -7.10 -18.79 9.51
N ASP A 45 -7.07 -20.09 9.27
CA ASP A 45 -6.27 -21.02 10.08
C ASP A 45 -4.77 -20.75 9.94
N ASN A 46 -4.32 -20.40 8.76
CA ASN A 46 -2.90 -20.17 8.46
C ASN A 46 -2.72 -19.18 7.30
N GLN A 47 -1.47 -18.78 7.05
CA GLN A 47 -1.10 -17.81 6.03
C GLN A 47 -1.36 -18.29 4.59
N GLU A 48 -1.31 -19.59 4.32
CA GLU A 48 -1.61 -20.12 2.97
C GLU A 48 -3.09 -19.98 2.65
N GLU A 49 -3.95 -20.29 3.63
CA GLU A 49 -5.38 -20.08 3.49
C GLU A 49 -5.72 -18.59 3.38
N GLU A 50 -5.14 -17.73 4.23
CA GLU A 50 -5.30 -16.28 4.12
C GLU A 50 -4.93 -15.79 2.72
N ALA A 51 -3.78 -16.22 2.19
CA ALA A 51 -3.33 -15.84 0.85
C ALA A 51 -4.31 -16.27 -0.24
N LEU A 52 -4.86 -17.49 -0.15
CA LEU A 52 -5.88 -17.98 -1.09
C LEU A 52 -7.15 -17.11 -1.02
N GLN A 53 -7.60 -16.79 0.18
CA GLN A 53 -8.81 -15.99 0.37
C GLN A 53 -8.63 -14.53 -0.04
N VAL A 54 -7.45 -13.95 0.11
CA VAL A 54 -7.10 -12.64 -0.45
C VAL A 54 -7.22 -12.64 -1.98
N VAL A 55 -6.75 -13.70 -2.64
CA VAL A 55 -6.88 -13.87 -4.10
C VAL A 55 -8.36 -13.99 -4.50
N ILE A 56 -9.12 -14.87 -3.84
CA ILE A 56 -10.56 -15.08 -4.11
C ILE A 56 -11.33 -13.77 -3.90
N LYS A 57 -11.04 -13.05 -2.81
CA LYS A 57 -11.68 -11.76 -2.52
C LYS A 57 -11.39 -10.73 -3.60
N SER A 58 -10.15 -10.64 -4.05
CA SER A 58 -9.76 -9.73 -5.13
C SER A 58 -10.54 -10.04 -6.42
N GLN A 59 -10.65 -11.31 -6.80
CA GLN A 59 -11.41 -11.72 -7.97
C GLN A 59 -12.91 -11.43 -7.82
N LYS A 60 -13.49 -11.71 -6.64
CA LYS A 60 -14.91 -11.44 -6.36
C LYS A 60 -15.23 -9.94 -6.45
N ILE A 61 -14.32 -9.08 -5.98
CA ILE A 61 -14.46 -7.63 -6.14
C ILE A 61 -14.51 -7.27 -7.63
N LEU A 62 -13.56 -7.76 -8.42
CA LEU A 62 -13.48 -7.45 -9.86
C LEU A 62 -14.62 -8.07 -10.69
N GLN A 63 -15.22 -9.18 -10.24
CA GLN A 63 -16.44 -9.73 -10.85
C GLN A 63 -17.65 -8.80 -10.64
N ASN A 64 -17.74 -8.15 -9.47
CA ASN A 64 -18.83 -7.24 -9.14
C ASN A 64 -18.61 -5.82 -9.65
N ASP A 65 -17.36 -5.40 -9.79
CA ASP A 65 -16.94 -4.08 -10.24
C ASP A 65 -15.70 -4.23 -11.13
N SER A 66 -15.94 -4.49 -12.41
CA SER A 66 -14.88 -4.82 -13.38
C SER A 66 -13.88 -3.70 -13.66
N PHE A 67 -14.23 -2.46 -13.34
CA PHE A 67 -13.36 -1.28 -13.48
C PHE A 67 -12.63 -0.91 -12.19
N ALA A 68 -12.91 -1.62 -11.10
CA ALA A 68 -12.29 -1.33 -9.82
C ALA A 68 -10.79 -1.57 -9.83
N LYS A 69 -10.10 -0.78 -9.00
CA LYS A 69 -8.71 -1.00 -8.60
C LYS A 69 -8.68 -1.56 -7.19
N VAL A 70 -7.99 -2.66 -7.02
CA VAL A 70 -7.83 -3.36 -5.73
C VAL A 70 -6.36 -3.28 -5.32
N ALA A 71 -6.07 -2.69 -4.17
CA ALA A 71 -4.73 -2.72 -3.59
C ALA A 71 -4.67 -3.70 -2.43
N ILE A 72 -3.66 -4.55 -2.43
CA ILE A 72 -3.27 -5.38 -1.28
C ILE A 72 -2.09 -4.66 -0.64
N LEU A 73 -2.31 -4.13 0.56
CA LEU A 73 -1.34 -3.28 1.23
C LEU A 73 -0.74 -4.01 2.44
N ALA A 74 0.45 -4.55 2.27
CA ALA A 74 1.23 -5.08 3.39
C ALA A 74 1.85 -3.92 4.19
N LYS A 75 1.92 -4.05 5.51
CA LYS A 75 2.67 -3.11 6.32
C LYS A 75 4.16 -3.11 5.97
N GLN A 76 4.71 -4.29 5.81
CA GLN A 76 6.11 -4.55 5.44
C GLN A 76 6.21 -5.80 4.59
N ARG A 77 7.35 -6.01 3.95
CA ARG A 77 7.66 -7.28 3.30
C ARG A 77 7.81 -8.36 4.35
N GLY A 78 7.26 -9.54 4.09
CA GLY A 78 7.34 -10.67 5.01
C GLY A 78 6.77 -11.95 4.39
N PRO A 79 6.83 -13.08 5.12
CA PRO A 79 6.42 -14.38 4.58
C PRO A 79 4.98 -14.39 4.04
N ASN A 80 4.03 -13.72 4.70
CA ASN A 80 2.65 -13.74 4.27
C ASN A 80 2.44 -13.07 2.91
N ILE A 81 3.06 -11.90 2.70
CA ILE A 81 2.95 -11.24 1.39
C ILE A 81 3.61 -12.07 0.27
N GLU A 82 4.64 -12.85 0.61
CA GLU A 82 5.23 -13.81 -0.33
C GLU A 82 4.27 -14.96 -0.65
N HIS A 83 3.52 -15.48 0.32
CA HIS A 83 2.46 -16.46 0.09
C HIS A 83 1.38 -15.88 -0.82
N ILE A 84 0.95 -14.64 -0.59
CA ILE A 84 -0.03 -13.96 -1.42
C ILE A 84 0.49 -13.85 -2.88
N ILE A 85 1.72 -13.37 -3.07
CA ILE A 85 2.34 -13.25 -4.40
C ILE A 85 2.43 -14.63 -5.10
N LYS A 86 2.89 -15.65 -4.40
CA LYS A 86 2.95 -17.03 -4.95
C LYS A 86 1.57 -17.53 -5.36
N THR A 87 0.54 -17.24 -4.56
CA THR A 87 -0.83 -17.66 -4.84
C THR A 87 -1.40 -16.94 -6.08
N PHE A 88 -1.16 -15.64 -6.24
CA PHE A 88 -1.51 -14.90 -7.46
C PHE A 88 -0.83 -15.49 -8.70
N ASN A 89 0.48 -15.74 -8.61
CA ASN A 89 1.26 -16.35 -9.71
C ASN A 89 0.77 -17.75 -10.06
N HIS A 90 0.51 -18.60 -9.05
CA HIS A 90 0.00 -19.97 -9.26
C HIS A 90 -1.34 -19.96 -9.99
N ASN A 91 -2.22 -19.04 -9.63
CA ASN A 91 -3.53 -18.88 -10.27
C ASN A 91 -3.48 -18.06 -11.56
N LYS A 92 -2.29 -17.63 -12.03
CA LYS A 92 -2.07 -16.83 -13.24
C LYS A 92 -2.91 -15.54 -13.27
N ILE A 93 -3.12 -14.93 -12.12
CA ILE A 93 -3.84 -13.67 -11.99
C ILE A 93 -2.83 -12.53 -12.07
N PRO A 94 -2.97 -11.62 -13.04
CA PRO A 94 -2.03 -10.51 -13.20
C PRO A 94 -2.16 -9.52 -12.05
N PHE A 95 -1.03 -9.04 -11.55
CA PHE A 95 -0.94 -7.98 -10.56
C PHE A 95 0.31 -7.14 -10.81
N PHE A 96 0.29 -5.91 -10.34
CA PHE A 96 1.47 -5.05 -10.33
C PHE A 96 2.25 -5.23 -9.03
N TYR A 97 3.58 -5.42 -9.15
CA TYR A 97 4.49 -5.53 -8.01
C TYR A 97 4.94 -4.15 -7.54
N GLY A 98 4.30 -3.61 -6.51
CA GLY A 98 4.59 -2.30 -5.92
C GLY A 98 5.27 -2.36 -4.53
N LEU A 99 5.96 -3.48 -4.23
CA LEU A 99 6.64 -3.69 -2.95
C LEU A 99 8.05 -3.09 -2.96
N PHE A 100 8.14 -1.78 -3.09
CA PHE A 100 9.41 -1.06 -3.03
C PHE A 100 9.25 0.25 -2.24
N THR A 101 10.34 0.70 -1.64
CA THR A 101 10.38 1.87 -0.77
C THR A 101 11.55 2.78 -1.13
N ASP A 102 11.58 3.98 -0.57
CA ASP A 102 12.68 4.92 -0.75
C ASP A 102 14.00 4.44 -0.09
N GLU A 103 13.98 3.33 0.63
CA GLU A 103 15.16 2.70 1.24
C GLU A 103 15.75 1.59 0.34
N ASP A 104 15.03 1.15 -0.68
CA ASP A 104 15.48 0.09 -1.58
C ASP A 104 16.58 0.59 -2.51
N SER A 105 17.79 0.04 -2.39
CA SER A 105 18.94 0.44 -3.19
C SER A 105 18.72 0.26 -4.69
N GLU A 106 18.00 -0.77 -5.11
CA GLU A 106 17.66 -1.02 -6.52
C GLU A 106 16.69 0.06 -7.05
N TYR A 107 15.69 0.45 -6.25
CA TYR A 107 14.76 1.53 -6.58
C TYR A 107 15.47 2.88 -6.72
N ILE A 108 16.31 3.21 -5.74
CA ILE A 108 17.13 4.46 -5.77
C ILE A 108 18.06 4.46 -6.99
N THR A 109 18.72 3.33 -7.25
CA THR A 109 19.66 3.18 -8.37
C THR A 109 18.95 3.33 -9.71
N PHE A 110 17.74 2.78 -9.84
CA PHE A 110 16.92 2.93 -11.04
C PHE A 110 16.59 4.40 -11.32
N ASN A 111 16.09 5.13 -10.32
CA ASN A 111 15.79 6.56 -10.47
C ASN A 111 17.02 7.38 -10.85
N ARG A 112 18.18 7.13 -10.21
CA ARG A 112 19.45 7.81 -10.54
C ARG A 112 19.89 7.53 -11.99
N LYS A 113 19.74 6.31 -12.47
CA LYS A 113 20.06 5.97 -13.87
C LYS A 113 19.10 6.66 -14.84
N CYS A 114 17.80 6.69 -14.53
CA CYS A 114 16.83 7.44 -15.33
C CYS A 114 17.20 8.93 -15.40
N LEU A 115 17.54 9.55 -14.29
CA LEU A 115 17.98 10.94 -14.25
C LEU A 115 19.23 11.17 -15.11
N TYR A 116 20.24 10.33 -14.92
CA TYR A 116 21.50 10.44 -15.66
C TYR A 116 21.29 10.35 -17.17
N GLU A 117 20.62 9.31 -17.65
CA GLU A 117 20.34 9.13 -19.08
C GLU A 117 19.46 10.23 -19.65
N PHE A 118 18.54 10.76 -18.87
CA PHE A 118 17.73 11.91 -19.27
C PHE A 118 18.61 13.17 -19.46
N ILE A 119 19.51 13.48 -18.52
CA ILE A 119 20.44 14.61 -18.62
C ILE A 119 21.34 14.45 -19.84
N GLU A 120 21.87 13.26 -20.12
CA GLU A 120 22.67 13.00 -21.32
C GLU A 120 21.87 13.25 -22.63
N LEU A 121 20.59 12.87 -22.65
CA LEU A 121 19.72 13.15 -23.80
C LEU A 121 19.48 14.65 -24.00
N LEU A 122 19.40 15.43 -22.93
CA LEU A 122 19.22 16.89 -23.02
C LEU A 122 20.42 17.63 -23.64
N LYS A 123 21.66 17.10 -23.53
CA LYS A 123 22.85 17.73 -24.15
C LYS A 123 22.70 17.90 -25.66
N SER A 124 21.97 17.02 -26.31
CA SER A 124 21.76 17.05 -27.77
C SER A 124 20.33 17.36 -28.18
N ASN A 125 19.43 17.61 -27.26
CA ASN A 125 18.01 17.86 -27.53
C ASN A 125 17.47 18.95 -26.60
N SER A 126 17.01 20.04 -27.18
CA SER A 126 16.44 21.19 -26.41
C SER A 126 14.94 21.06 -26.12
N LYS A 127 14.24 20.14 -26.78
CA LYS A 127 12.77 19.99 -26.67
C LYS A 127 12.39 18.60 -26.23
N ILE A 128 11.47 18.51 -25.28
CA ILE A 128 10.87 17.25 -24.82
C ILE A 128 9.77 16.81 -25.79
N THR A 129 9.97 15.68 -26.41
CA THR A 129 9.06 15.08 -27.40
C THR A 129 8.81 13.61 -27.08
N LYS A 130 7.74 13.02 -27.61
CA LYS A 130 7.47 11.57 -27.51
C LYS A 130 8.66 10.73 -28.00
N LYS A 131 9.41 11.21 -29.03
CA LYS A 131 10.63 10.56 -29.53
C LYS A 131 11.74 10.53 -28.49
N ILE A 132 11.93 11.62 -27.74
CA ILE A 132 12.89 11.66 -26.61
C ILE A 132 12.48 10.70 -25.51
N GLY A 133 11.19 10.68 -25.14
CA GLY A 133 10.67 9.73 -24.17
C GLY A 133 10.95 8.28 -24.57
N LYS A 134 10.66 7.92 -25.82
CA LYS A 134 10.98 6.58 -26.33
C LYS A 134 12.46 6.26 -26.25
N LYS A 135 13.33 7.18 -26.68
CA LYS A 135 14.79 6.99 -26.57
C LYS A 135 15.25 6.81 -25.12
N HIS A 136 14.67 7.54 -24.19
CA HIS A 136 14.98 7.39 -22.78
C HIS A 136 14.58 6.01 -22.25
N ILE A 137 13.35 5.56 -22.54
CA ILE A 137 12.89 4.22 -22.17
C ILE A 137 13.79 3.13 -22.76
N ASP A 138 14.12 3.23 -24.07
CA ASP A 138 14.94 2.23 -24.76
C ASP A 138 16.34 2.14 -24.14
N LYS A 139 16.97 3.27 -23.79
CA LYS A 139 18.26 3.31 -23.09
C LYS A 139 18.20 2.65 -21.70
N ILE A 140 17.16 2.94 -20.91
CA ILE A 140 17.00 2.32 -19.58
C ILE A 140 16.77 0.82 -19.74
N ARG A 141 15.95 0.38 -20.71
CA ARG A 141 15.75 -1.05 -21.00
C ARG A 141 17.06 -1.74 -21.40
N GLU A 142 17.91 -1.09 -22.19
CA GLU A 142 19.23 -1.62 -22.58
C GLU A 142 20.14 -1.83 -21.35
N ILE A 143 20.16 -0.87 -20.41
CA ILE A 143 20.93 -0.97 -19.16
C ILE A 143 20.48 -2.19 -18.34
N TYR A 144 19.18 -2.53 -18.36
CA TYR A 144 18.60 -3.60 -17.56
C TYR A 144 18.25 -4.85 -18.36
N ILE A 145 18.77 -5.00 -19.59
CA ILE A 145 18.40 -6.09 -20.51
C ILE A 145 18.61 -7.50 -19.94
N ASN A 146 19.61 -7.68 -19.09
CA ASN A 146 19.94 -8.95 -18.44
C ASN A 146 19.48 -9.01 -16.97
N ASN A 147 18.62 -8.08 -16.55
CA ASN A 147 18.12 -8.04 -15.17
C ASN A 147 16.70 -8.65 -15.11
N ASP A 148 16.59 -9.80 -14.46
CA ASP A 148 15.32 -10.52 -14.29
C ASP A 148 14.52 -10.11 -13.05
N SER A 149 14.99 -9.10 -12.28
CA SER A 149 14.32 -8.60 -11.08
C SER A 149 12.88 -8.19 -11.38
N VAL A 150 11.95 -8.72 -10.59
CA VAL A 150 10.53 -8.34 -10.67
C VAL A 150 10.34 -6.85 -10.40
N LEU A 151 11.15 -6.30 -9.50
CA LEU A 151 11.16 -4.87 -9.19
C LEU A 151 11.55 -4.04 -10.43
N VAL A 152 12.63 -4.40 -11.12
CA VAL A 152 13.08 -3.66 -12.32
C VAL A 152 12.01 -3.72 -13.42
N LYS A 153 11.37 -4.86 -13.63
CA LYS A 153 10.27 -4.99 -14.59
C LYS A 153 9.11 -4.05 -14.26
N ALA A 154 8.72 -3.97 -12.97
CA ALA A 154 7.69 -3.05 -12.51
C ALA A 154 8.11 -1.57 -12.68
N LEU A 155 9.36 -1.24 -12.40
CA LEU A 155 9.88 0.13 -12.57
C LEU A 155 9.96 0.55 -14.05
N LEU A 156 10.28 -0.36 -14.95
CA LEU A 156 10.23 -0.11 -16.41
C LEU A 156 8.80 0.16 -16.88
N GLU A 157 7.81 -0.56 -16.35
CA GLU A 157 6.39 -0.29 -16.64
C GLU A 157 6.00 1.13 -16.15
N LEU A 158 6.41 1.50 -14.93
CA LEU A 158 6.15 2.85 -14.42
C LEU A 158 6.85 3.94 -15.24
N LEU A 159 8.05 3.68 -15.75
CA LEU A 159 8.77 4.61 -16.61
C LEU A 159 7.99 4.87 -17.92
N GLU A 160 7.41 3.84 -18.50
CA GLU A 160 6.57 3.97 -19.69
C GLU A 160 5.31 4.80 -19.40
N ILE A 161 4.63 4.49 -18.29
CA ILE A 161 3.44 5.21 -17.85
C ILE A 161 3.79 6.68 -17.59
N PHE A 162 4.88 6.96 -16.89
CA PHE A 162 5.36 8.31 -16.66
C PHE A 162 5.49 9.12 -17.95
N TRP A 163 6.13 8.55 -18.97
CA TRP A 163 6.29 9.23 -20.25
C TRP A 163 4.96 9.40 -21.01
N VAL A 164 4.02 8.47 -20.87
CA VAL A 164 2.67 8.62 -21.43
C VAL A 164 1.96 9.78 -20.75
N GLN A 165 1.94 9.81 -19.42
CA GLN A 165 1.25 10.84 -18.65
C GLN A 165 1.82 12.24 -18.88
N LEU A 166 3.14 12.34 -19.09
CA LEU A 166 3.78 13.61 -19.44
C LEU A 166 3.19 14.29 -20.69
N PHE A 167 2.64 13.50 -21.62
CA PHE A 167 2.03 13.99 -22.85
C PHE A 167 0.50 13.94 -22.87
N VAL A 168 -0.12 13.33 -21.89
CA VAL A 168 -1.59 13.26 -21.72
C VAL A 168 -2.01 14.27 -20.68
N ASP A 169 -1.75 14.00 -19.43
CA ASP A 169 -2.24 14.80 -18.29
C ASP A 169 -1.42 16.09 -18.10
N TYR A 170 -0.13 16.06 -18.42
CA TYR A 170 0.78 17.22 -18.33
C TYR A 170 1.08 17.87 -19.70
N SER A 171 0.19 17.66 -20.68
CA SER A 171 0.35 18.21 -22.05
C SER A 171 0.41 19.73 -22.07
N PHE A 172 -0.26 20.40 -21.12
CA PHE A 172 -0.33 21.84 -20.96
C PHE A 172 0.97 22.49 -20.44
N LEU A 173 1.87 21.71 -19.88
CA LEU A 173 3.15 22.21 -19.37
C LEU A 173 4.04 22.74 -20.50
N SER A 174 4.76 23.82 -20.22
CA SER A 174 5.85 24.31 -21.08
C SER A 174 6.97 23.28 -21.21
N ASN A 175 7.86 23.48 -22.18
CA ASN A 175 9.01 22.58 -22.34
C ASN A 175 9.93 22.61 -21.11
N GLU A 176 10.13 23.79 -20.51
CA GLU A 176 10.94 23.96 -19.31
C GLU A 176 10.31 23.26 -18.10
N ASP A 177 9.00 23.43 -17.90
CA ASP A 177 8.28 22.77 -16.82
C ASP A 177 8.31 21.24 -16.96
N LYS A 178 8.22 20.71 -18.19
CA LYS A 178 8.39 19.27 -18.44
C LYS A 178 9.78 18.78 -18.08
N ILE A 179 10.83 19.54 -18.41
CA ILE A 179 12.21 19.21 -18.01
C ILE A 179 12.33 19.18 -16.48
N ASN A 180 11.79 20.19 -15.81
CA ASN A 180 11.83 20.28 -14.35
C ASN A 180 11.06 19.14 -13.70
N LEU A 181 9.84 18.82 -14.19
CA LEU A 181 9.05 17.70 -13.69
C LEU A 181 9.80 16.36 -13.83
N ILE A 182 10.47 16.11 -14.97
CA ILE A 182 11.23 14.87 -15.19
C ILE A 182 12.39 14.78 -14.19
N LYS A 183 13.17 15.88 -14.04
CA LYS A 183 14.27 15.93 -13.08
C LYS A 183 13.79 15.71 -11.66
N ASP A 184 12.80 16.46 -11.23
CA ASP A 184 12.21 16.39 -9.88
C ASP A 184 11.69 14.98 -9.56
N THR A 185 10.98 14.36 -10.51
CA THR A 185 10.49 12.98 -10.37
C THR A 185 11.60 11.98 -10.07
N PHE A 186 12.72 12.04 -10.80
CA PHE A 186 13.81 11.07 -10.61
C PHE A 186 14.76 11.44 -9.48
N GLU A 187 14.96 12.72 -9.19
CA GLU A 187 15.77 13.19 -8.06
C GLU A 187 15.17 12.81 -6.71
N HIS A 188 13.83 12.85 -6.61
CA HIS A 188 13.08 12.55 -5.39
C HIS A 188 12.46 11.16 -5.36
N ASN A 189 12.91 10.25 -6.23
CA ASN A 189 12.36 8.89 -6.33
C ASN A 189 10.83 8.87 -6.51
N GLY A 190 10.31 9.82 -7.29
CA GLY A 190 8.85 10.07 -7.43
C GLY A 190 8.12 9.14 -8.38
N ILE A 191 8.82 8.27 -9.13
CA ILE A 191 8.19 7.43 -10.16
C ILE A 191 7.08 6.52 -9.61
N LYS A 192 7.13 6.15 -8.33
CA LYS A 192 6.10 5.35 -7.66
C LYS A 192 4.71 6.00 -7.66
N GLN A 193 4.63 7.33 -7.78
CA GLN A 193 3.35 8.06 -7.82
C GLN A 193 2.53 7.69 -9.07
N TYR A 194 3.20 7.23 -10.13
CA TYR A 194 2.55 6.82 -11.37
C TYR A 194 1.84 5.46 -11.30
N MET A 195 1.91 4.77 -10.15
CA MET A 195 1.11 3.57 -9.88
C MET A 195 -0.40 3.81 -9.97
N GLU A 196 -0.87 5.05 -9.77
CA GLU A 196 -2.29 5.39 -9.93
C GLU A 196 -2.79 5.25 -11.37
N PHE A 197 -1.90 5.38 -12.35
CA PHE A 197 -2.22 5.30 -13.78
C PHE A 197 -2.06 3.90 -14.38
N LEU A 198 -1.72 2.90 -13.56
CA LEU A 198 -1.60 1.51 -14.00
C LEU A 198 -2.92 1.00 -14.57
N ASN A 199 -2.86 0.27 -15.68
CA ASN A 199 -4.03 -0.42 -16.23
C ASN A 199 -4.38 -1.69 -15.42
N THR A 200 -3.39 -2.29 -14.77
CA THR A 200 -3.58 -3.48 -13.93
C THR A 200 -4.56 -3.21 -12.80
N SER A 201 -5.56 -4.10 -12.65
CA SER A 201 -6.63 -3.94 -11.66
C SER A 201 -6.19 -4.30 -10.24
N ILE A 202 -5.14 -5.11 -10.07
CA ILE A 202 -4.66 -5.56 -8.76
C ILE A 202 -3.23 -5.04 -8.55
N ILE A 203 -3.01 -4.37 -7.44
CA ILE A 203 -1.71 -3.85 -7.03
C ILE A 203 -1.33 -4.47 -5.68
N ILE A 204 -0.13 -5.03 -5.56
CA ILE A 204 0.42 -5.49 -4.29
C ILE A 204 1.53 -4.51 -3.91
N SER A 205 1.35 -3.81 -2.78
CA SER A 205 2.25 -2.73 -2.37
C SER A 205 2.45 -2.71 -0.85
N THR A 206 3.35 -1.86 -0.38
CA THR A 206 3.44 -1.54 1.05
C THR A 206 2.64 -0.29 1.37
N VAL A 207 2.21 -0.16 2.63
CA VAL A 207 1.53 1.06 3.10
C VAL A 207 2.38 2.30 2.87
N HIS A 208 3.70 2.21 3.00
CA HIS A 208 4.62 3.32 2.77
C HIS A 208 4.71 3.71 1.29
N ALA A 209 4.81 2.75 0.39
CA ALA A 209 4.80 3.03 -1.06
C ALA A 209 3.45 3.58 -1.54
N ALA A 210 2.36 3.21 -0.86
CA ALA A 210 1.00 3.66 -1.12
C ALA A 210 0.71 5.11 -0.69
N LYS A 211 1.65 5.79 -0.01
CA LYS A 211 1.42 7.16 0.46
C LYS A 211 1.17 8.11 -0.73
N GLY A 212 0.03 8.80 -0.70
CA GLY A 212 -0.40 9.70 -1.78
C GLY A 212 -1.27 9.04 -2.84
N LEU A 213 -1.34 7.72 -2.89
CA LEU A 213 -2.13 6.95 -3.85
C LEU A 213 -3.48 6.52 -3.25
N GLU A 214 -4.44 6.18 -4.10
CA GLU A 214 -5.78 5.73 -3.68
C GLU A 214 -6.33 4.70 -4.67
N TRP A 215 -7.08 3.73 -4.14
CA TRP A 215 -7.73 2.67 -4.90
C TRP A 215 -9.19 2.51 -4.48
N ASP A 216 -10.00 1.88 -5.31
CA ASP A 216 -11.40 1.65 -4.98
C ASP A 216 -11.53 0.78 -3.73
N TYR A 217 -10.78 -0.32 -3.70
CA TYR A 217 -10.78 -1.28 -2.61
C TYR A 217 -9.37 -1.53 -2.09
N VAL A 218 -9.25 -1.70 -0.79
CA VAL A 218 -8.00 -2.07 -0.14
C VAL A 218 -8.20 -3.33 0.68
N ILE A 219 -7.28 -4.27 0.55
CA ILE A 219 -7.19 -5.44 1.42
C ILE A 219 -5.93 -5.26 2.27
N LEU A 220 -6.09 -5.31 3.59
CA LEU A 220 -5.01 -5.25 4.57
C LEU A 220 -4.82 -6.64 5.20
N PRO A 221 -3.85 -7.43 4.75
CA PRO A 221 -3.47 -8.67 5.39
C PRO A 221 -2.61 -8.43 6.63
N ASP A 222 -2.24 -9.50 7.33
CA ASP A 222 -1.38 -9.45 8.50
C ASP A 222 -1.95 -8.65 9.68
N MET A 223 -3.28 -8.64 9.84
CA MET A 223 -3.92 -7.96 10.96
C MET A 223 -3.79 -8.77 12.25
N GLU A 224 -2.58 -9.24 12.53
CA GLU A 224 -2.24 -9.94 13.77
C GLU A 224 -1.46 -9.06 14.73
N LYS A 225 -1.49 -9.48 15.99
CA LYS A 225 -0.57 -9.03 17.03
C LYS A 225 0.88 -9.24 16.57
N ASP A 226 1.75 -8.28 16.82
CA ASP A 226 3.16 -8.23 16.43
C ASP A 226 3.41 -7.91 14.95
N SER A 227 2.38 -7.93 14.12
CA SER A 227 2.43 -7.47 12.73
C SER A 227 1.87 -6.06 12.61
N PHE A 228 0.63 -5.86 13.05
CA PHE A 228 -0.05 -4.57 13.00
C PHE A 228 -0.89 -4.34 14.27
N PRO A 229 -0.41 -3.61 15.29
CA PRO A 229 0.90 -2.96 15.43
C PRO A 229 2.06 -3.94 15.59
N ASN A 230 3.29 -3.47 15.33
CA ASN A 230 4.49 -4.26 15.62
C ASN A 230 4.72 -4.39 17.14
N TRP A 231 5.69 -5.21 17.52
CA TRP A 231 6.00 -5.47 18.94
C TRP A 231 6.21 -4.20 19.77
N TYR A 232 6.82 -3.17 19.20
CA TYR A 232 7.11 -1.92 19.94
C TYR A 232 5.85 -1.11 20.19
N GLY A 233 4.85 -1.17 19.30
CA GLY A 233 3.55 -0.51 19.45
C GLY A 233 2.54 -1.28 20.31
N LEU A 234 2.89 -2.49 20.81
CA LEU A 234 2.04 -3.26 21.68
C LEU A 234 2.11 -2.75 23.12
N CYS A 235 0.95 -2.69 23.80
CA CYS A 235 0.93 -2.42 25.23
C CYS A 235 1.54 -3.58 26.03
N GLY A 236 1.97 -3.30 27.28
CA GLY A 236 2.64 -4.28 28.14
C GLY A 236 1.82 -5.54 28.39
N ARG A 237 0.49 -5.45 28.44
CA ARG A 237 -0.39 -6.63 28.57
C ARG A 237 -0.41 -7.49 27.33
N CYS A 238 -0.44 -6.91 26.13
CA CYS A 238 -0.31 -7.67 24.90
C CYS A 238 1.04 -8.37 24.77
N LYS A 239 2.13 -7.76 25.27
CA LYS A 239 3.45 -8.38 25.27
C LYS A 239 3.51 -9.61 26.17
N ASN A 240 2.80 -9.59 27.30
CA ASN A 240 2.90 -10.61 28.33
C ASN A 240 1.70 -11.56 28.42
N GLY A 241 0.67 -11.39 27.57
CA GLY A 241 -0.54 -12.22 27.62
C GLY A 241 -1.46 -12.02 26.43
N ASN A 242 -2.59 -12.74 26.45
CA ASN A 242 -3.56 -12.76 25.36
C ASN A 242 -4.76 -11.83 25.59
N ASP A 243 -4.95 -11.32 26.82
CA ASP A 243 -6.09 -10.46 27.15
C ASP A 243 -5.79 -9.00 26.81
N CYS A 244 -6.53 -8.46 25.87
CA CYS A 244 -6.43 -7.07 25.51
C CYS A 244 -7.31 -6.19 26.45
N ASN A 245 -6.75 -5.85 27.59
CA ASN A 245 -7.22 -4.71 28.37
C ASN A 245 -6.22 -3.58 28.15
N PHE A 246 -6.41 -2.83 27.09
CA PHE A 246 -5.48 -1.81 26.65
C PHE A 246 -5.10 -0.86 27.79
N VAL A 247 -3.81 -0.74 28.04
CA VAL A 247 -3.25 0.20 29.02
C VAL A 247 -2.14 0.97 28.33
N MET A 248 -2.38 2.25 28.06
CA MET A 248 -1.36 3.14 27.54
C MET A 248 -0.37 3.50 28.64
N THR A 249 0.91 3.32 28.37
CA THR A 249 1.99 3.80 29.23
C THR A 249 2.88 4.75 28.43
N LYS A 250 3.57 5.68 29.10
CA LYS A 250 4.36 6.73 28.43
C LYS A 250 5.47 6.17 27.51
N ASP A 251 6.01 5.02 27.85
CA ASP A 251 7.09 4.35 27.11
C ASP A 251 6.62 3.74 25.78
N ILE A 252 5.33 3.41 25.65
CA ILE A 252 4.77 2.83 24.41
C ILE A 252 3.94 3.84 23.61
N GLU A 253 3.56 4.95 24.19
CA GLU A 253 2.64 5.92 23.61
C GLU A 253 3.09 6.36 22.20
N LYS A 254 4.35 6.76 22.08
CA LYS A 254 4.91 7.20 20.81
C LYS A 254 4.83 6.11 19.74
N SER A 255 5.31 4.91 20.07
CA SER A 255 5.32 3.78 19.11
C SER A 255 3.92 3.33 18.73
N PHE A 256 2.96 3.37 19.67
CA PHE A 256 1.56 3.07 19.38
C PHE A 256 0.96 4.07 18.38
N PHE A 257 1.19 5.37 18.57
CA PHE A 257 0.68 6.39 17.66
C PHE A 257 1.35 6.38 16.30
N GLU A 258 2.63 6.04 16.21
CA GLU A 258 3.31 5.79 14.94
C GLU A 258 2.63 4.65 14.18
N GLU A 259 2.36 3.53 14.83
CA GLU A 259 1.66 2.38 14.27
C GLU A 259 0.21 2.70 13.88
N LEU A 260 -0.51 3.43 14.74
CA LEU A 260 -1.87 3.88 14.43
C LEU A 260 -1.90 4.83 13.22
N SER A 261 -0.88 5.66 13.06
CA SER A 261 -0.74 6.54 11.89
C SER A 261 -0.54 5.74 10.61
N VAL A 262 0.28 4.67 10.64
CA VAL A 262 0.46 3.76 9.50
C VAL A 262 -0.86 3.05 9.18
N PHE A 263 -1.59 2.58 10.18
CA PHE A 263 -2.92 1.99 10.02
C PHE A 263 -3.91 2.98 9.39
N TYR A 264 -3.93 4.21 9.88
CA TYR A 264 -4.75 5.28 9.32
C TYR A 264 -4.43 5.54 7.83
N VAL A 265 -3.14 5.64 7.49
CA VAL A 265 -2.72 5.78 6.10
C VAL A 265 -3.24 4.64 5.26
N ALA A 266 -3.08 3.38 5.70
CA ALA A 266 -3.53 2.20 4.97
C ALA A 266 -5.04 2.22 4.71
N VAL A 267 -5.84 2.45 5.76
CA VAL A 267 -7.31 2.50 5.67
C VAL A 267 -7.78 3.61 4.73
N THR A 268 -7.16 4.78 4.81
CA THR A 268 -7.54 5.93 3.98
C THR A 268 -7.09 5.83 2.52
N ARG A 269 -6.43 4.75 2.11
CA ARG A 269 -6.16 4.46 0.69
C ARG A 269 -7.39 3.91 -0.04
N ALA A 270 -8.37 3.37 0.69
CA ALA A 270 -9.61 2.86 0.10
C ALA A 270 -10.61 3.99 -0.18
N LYS A 271 -11.13 4.09 -1.40
CA LYS A 271 -12.23 5.01 -1.75
C LYS A 271 -13.59 4.44 -1.39
N LYS A 272 -13.78 3.13 -1.63
CA LYS A 272 -15.07 2.44 -1.45
C LYS A 272 -15.11 1.58 -0.19
N GLN A 273 -14.13 0.69 -0.01
CA GLN A 273 -14.12 -0.21 1.14
C GLN A 273 -12.73 -0.75 1.44
N VAL A 274 -12.46 -0.95 2.73
CA VAL A 274 -11.30 -1.68 3.23
C VAL A 274 -11.75 -3.02 3.78
N PHE A 275 -10.94 -4.07 3.52
CA PHE A 275 -11.09 -5.43 4.04
C PHE A 275 -9.87 -5.78 4.86
N PHE A 276 -10.08 -6.51 5.94
CA PHE A 276 -9.00 -6.93 6.83
C PHE A 276 -8.93 -8.45 6.86
N THR A 277 -7.70 -8.97 6.86
CA THR A 277 -7.49 -10.42 7.03
C THR A 277 -6.39 -10.67 8.04
N ALA A 278 -6.44 -11.84 8.68
CA ALA A 278 -5.47 -12.33 9.63
C ALA A 278 -5.39 -13.85 9.57
N SER A 279 -4.31 -14.42 10.10
CA SER A 279 -4.16 -15.86 10.26
C SER A 279 -3.91 -16.24 11.73
N HIS A 280 -4.49 -17.36 12.18
CA HIS A 280 -4.25 -17.89 13.51
C HIS A 280 -2.85 -18.48 13.67
N LYS A 281 -2.27 -19.02 12.59
CA LYS A 281 -0.98 -19.71 12.60
C LYS A 281 -0.05 -19.09 11.58
N GLN A 282 1.12 -18.72 12.04
CA GLN A 282 2.21 -18.23 11.20
C GLN A 282 3.32 -19.30 11.15
N LEU A 283 3.66 -19.73 9.94
CA LEU A 283 4.80 -20.61 9.72
C LEU A 283 6.08 -19.77 9.65
N THR A 284 7.06 -20.10 10.47
CA THR A 284 8.38 -19.48 10.45
C THR A 284 9.46 -20.56 10.38
N ASN A 285 10.71 -20.15 10.14
CA ASN A 285 11.86 -21.05 10.20
C ASN A 285 12.07 -21.70 11.58
N ARG A 286 11.40 -21.20 12.63
CA ARG A 286 11.44 -21.70 14.00
C ARG A 286 10.25 -22.58 14.37
N GLY A 287 9.33 -22.81 13.42
CA GLY A 287 8.10 -23.59 13.61
C GLY A 287 6.82 -22.79 13.42
N ILE A 288 5.73 -23.38 13.86
CA ILE A 288 4.38 -22.77 13.77
C ILE A 288 4.12 -22.00 15.05
N PHE A 289 3.73 -20.74 14.91
CA PHE A 289 3.35 -19.87 16.02
C PHE A 289 1.87 -19.52 15.92
N GLU A 290 1.15 -19.67 17.02
CA GLU A 290 -0.20 -19.16 17.14
C GLU A 290 -0.19 -17.66 17.31
N LYS A 291 -1.08 -16.96 16.59
CA LYS A 291 -1.22 -15.50 16.61
C LYS A 291 -2.62 -15.08 17.03
N ASN A 292 -2.70 -14.02 17.79
CA ASN A 292 -3.94 -13.32 18.05
C ASN A 292 -4.07 -12.16 17.05
N TYR A 293 -5.30 -11.78 16.76
CA TYR A 293 -5.55 -10.64 15.87
C TYR A 293 -5.20 -9.29 16.52
N SER A 294 -5.01 -8.31 15.67
CA SER A 294 -4.61 -6.93 15.97
C SER A 294 -5.52 -6.25 16.99
N CYS A 295 -4.94 -5.51 17.93
CA CYS A 295 -5.70 -4.62 18.81
C CYS A 295 -6.38 -3.47 18.06
N PHE A 296 -5.94 -3.11 16.85
CA PHE A 296 -6.63 -2.11 16.04
C PHE A 296 -8.02 -2.56 15.60
N MET A 297 -8.26 -3.87 15.47
CA MET A 297 -9.59 -4.41 15.24
C MET A 297 -10.49 -4.38 16.48
N LYS A 298 -9.93 -4.04 17.65
CA LYS A 298 -10.65 -3.88 18.92
C LYS A 298 -10.85 -2.40 19.31
N LEU A 299 -10.51 -1.46 18.44
CA LEU A 299 -10.76 -0.04 18.69
C LEU A 299 -12.26 0.20 18.90
N PRO A 300 -12.65 0.93 19.96
CA PRO A 300 -14.05 1.16 20.26
C PRO A 300 -14.80 1.81 19.11
N GLY A 301 -15.89 1.17 18.68
CA GLY A 301 -16.68 1.57 17.52
C GLY A 301 -16.40 0.79 16.24
N ILE A 302 -15.33 -0.01 16.17
CA ILE A 302 -15.14 -0.96 15.07
C ILE A 302 -15.97 -2.21 15.36
N GLU A 303 -17.00 -2.43 14.54
CA GLU A 303 -17.79 -3.66 14.51
C GLU A 303 -17.36 -4.45 13.28
N TYR A 304 -16.97 -5.71 13.45
CA TYR A 304 -16.58 -6.53 12.31
C TYR A 304 -17.55 -7.67 12.05
N ILE A 305 -17.73 -7.95 10.77
CA ILE A 305 -18.48 -9.12 10.26
C ILE A 305 -17.46 -10.08 9.65
N GLN A 306 -17.60 -11.36 9.97
CA GLN A 306 -16.90 -12.44 9.30
C GLN A 306 -17.79 -12.93 8.16
N THR A 307 -17.24 -12.89 6.94
CA THR A 307 -17.90 -13.52 5.78
C THR A 307 -17.16 -14.83 5.51
N VAL A 308 -17.92 -15.91 5.60
CA VAL A 308 -17.43 -17.27 5.28
C VAL A 308 -17.22 -17.39 3.76
#